data_f96f6645891c3cf95647c3c2b7923d8c
#
_entry.id   f96f6645891c3cf95647c3c2b7923d8c
#
_cell.length_a   1.000
_cell.length_b   1.000
_cell.length_c   1.000
_cell.angle_alpha   90.00
_cell.angle_beta   90.00
_cell.angle_gamma   90.00
#
_symmetry.space_group_name_H-M   'P 1'
#
loop_
_entity.id
_entity.type
_entity.pdbx_description
1 polymer ?
#
loop_
_entity_poly.entity_id
_entity_poly.type
_entity_poly.pdbx_seq_one_letter_code
_entity_poly.pdbx_strand_id
1 'polypeptide(L)'
;MDHLENRHSFAAVIGDIKDSRHLNNRKEVQDRLQRVMDRLNRKYEEDIVSKFLITIGDEFQGLLYGGKNILSMINEIKIEMYPVRLRFGVGIGPITTDIQTEMALGADGPGYYRAREAIEVLKEREKKNRSVPADLCLKIDETDRGKEVLLNTVFELMYAVESGWTARQREIIWDMLAYGDVQQNTAVRLSISQPTVQKALAAGNYYTYENALKNAAEILGEIQYD
;
A
#
# COMPACT_ATOMS: atom_id res chain seq x y z
N MET A 1 -24.72 -20.15 10.26
CA MET A 1 -25.03 -19.00 9.41
C MET A 1 -25.12 -17.68 10.20
N ASP A 2 -24.52 -17.60 11.42
CA ASP A 2 -24.79 -16.50 12.37
C ASP A 2 -23.54 -15.83 12.96
N HIS A 3 -22.44 -15.74 12.20
CA HIS A 3 -21.21 -15.12 12.72
C HIS A 3 -20.67 -13.94 11.89
N LEU A 4 -21.36 -13.49 10.85
CA LEU A 4 -20.91 -12.38 9.99
C LEU A 4 -21.59 -11.02 10.29
N GLU A 5 -22.56 -10.97 11.20
CA GLU A 5 -23.28 -9.73 11.52
C GLU A 5 -22.62 -8.85 12.60
N ASN A 6 -21.46 -9.24 13.15
CA ASN A 6 -20.78 -8.44 14.17
C ASN A 6 -19.68 -7.57 13.55
N ARG A 7 -20.02 -6.33 13.14
CA ARG A 7 -19.16 -5.14 13.19
C ARG A 7 -17.69 -5.32 12.75
N HIS A 8 -17.44 -5.88 11.57
CA HIS A 8 -16.09 -5.90 11.06
C HIS A 8 -15.84 -4.68 10.20
N SER A 9 -14.91 -3.82 10.63
CA SER A 9 -14.33 -2.81 9.76
C SER A 9 -13.51 -3.51 8.70
N PHE A 10 -13.98 -3.46 7.48
CA PHE A 10 -13.22 -3.92 6.33
C PHE A 10 -12.35 -2.79 5.79
N ALA A 11 -11.20 -3.15 5.29
CA ALA A 11 -10.34 -2.24 4.56
C ALA A 11 -10.30 -2.63 3.08
N ALA A 12 -10.91 -1.83 2.24
CA ALA A 12 -10.82 -1.96 0.80
C ALA A 12 -9.55 -1.26 0.31
N VAL A 13 -8.76 -1.96 -0.49
CA VAL A 13 -7.56 -1.42 -1.14
C VAL A 13 -7.78 -1.45 -2.65
N ILE A 14 -7.63 -0.29 -3.28
CA ILE A 14 -7.62 -0.14 -4.73
C ILE A 14 -6.25 0.41 -5.11
N GLY A 15 -5.64 -0.18 -6.13
CA GLY A 15 -4.41 0.34 -6.71
C GLY A 15 -4.50 0.50 -8.20
N ASP A 16 -3.85 1.50 -8.77
CA ASP A 16 -3.72 1.68 -10.19
C ASP A 16 -2.28 2.01 -10.63
N ILE A 17 -1.95 1.66 -11.87
CA ILE A 17 -0.64 1.96 -12.46
C ILE A 17 -0.67 3.37 -13.05
N LYS A 18 0.28 4.22 -12.61
CA LYS A 18 0.47 5.57 -13.16
C LYS A 18 0.94 5.49 -14.62
N ASP A 19 0.34 6.32 -15.46
CA ASP A 19 0.73 6.46 -16.88
C ASP A 19 0.71 5.14 -17.67
N SER A 20 -0.15 4.20 -17.31
CA SER A 20 -0.24 2.85 -17.88
C SER A 20 -0.37 2.81 -19.42
N ARG A 21 -0.98 3.86 -20.00
CA ARG A 21 -1.15 3.99 -21.47
C ARG A 21 0.17 4.23 -22.21
N HIS A 22 1.21 4.70 -21.49
CA HIS A 22 2.53 5.01 -22.04
C HIS A 22 3.57 3.90 -21.79
N LEU A 23 3.16 2.76 -21.20
CA LEU A 23 4.05 1.63 -20.96
C LEU A 23 4.29 0.86 -22.27
N ASN A 24 5.55 0.80 -22.72
CA ASN A 24 5.94 0.06 -23.91
C ASN A 24 5.79 -1.46 -23.77
N ASN A 25 5.84 -2.00 -22.53
CA ASN A 25 5.80 -3.42 -22.20
C ASN A 25 4.60 -3.77 -21.31
N ARG A 26 3.42 -3.25 -21.65
CA ARG A 26 2.20 -3.37 -20.84
C ARG A 26 1.88 -4.80 -20.42
N LYS A 27 2.04 -5.77 -21.33
CA LYS A 27 1.76 -7.19 -21.03
C LYS A 27 2.70 -7.73 -19.94
N GLU A 28 4.00 -7.46 -20.04
CA GLU A 28 4.97 -7.88 -19.03
C GLU A 28 4.67 -7.29 -17.65
N VAL A 29 4.29 -6.01 -17.62
CA VAL A 29 3.89 -5.32 -16.38
C VAL A 29 2.63 -5.95 -15.78
N GLN A 30 1.62 -6.28 -16.60
CA GLN A 30 0.41 -6.97 -16.15
C GLN A 30 0.71 -8.38 -15.63
N ASP A 31 1.52 -9.16 -16.34
CA ASP A 31 1.93 -10.51 -15.92
C ASP A 31 2.72 -10.46 -14.59
N ARG A 32 3.53 -9.42 -14.40
CA ARG A 32 4.24 -9.17 -13.14
C ARG A 32 3.27 -8.82 -12.02
N LEU A 33 2.34 -7.88 -12.26
CA LEU A 33 1.33 -7.51 -11.28
C LEU A 33 0.48 -8.71 -10.87
N GLN A 34 0.09 -9.58 -11.81
CA GLN A 34 -0.66 -10.79 -11.49
C GLN A 34 0.12 -11.71 -10.54
N ARG A 35 1.42 -11.96 -10.83
CA ARG A 35 2.27 -12.75 -9.92
C ARG A 35 2.39 -12.14 -8.52
N VAL A 36 2.43 -10.80 -8.43
CA VAL A 36 2.46 -10.11 -7.14
C VAL A 36 1.14 -10.33 -6.39
N MET A 37 -0.02 -10.18 -7.06
CA MET A 37 -1.33 -10.43 -6.45
C MET A 37 -1.45 -11.88 -5.96
N ASP A 38 -1.07 -12.84 -6.78
CA ASP A 38 -1.12 -14.27 -6.42
C ASP A 38 -0.24 -14.59 -5.19
N ARG A 39 0.91 -13.94 -5.08
CA ARG A 39 1.79 -14.11 -3.91
C ARG A 39 1.22 -13.46 -2.66
N LEU A 40 0.70 -12.24 -2.76
CA LEU A 40 0.05 -11.55 -1.64
C LEU A 40 -1.14 -12.35 -1.11
N ASN A 41 -2.00 -12.85 -2.01
CA ASN A 41 -3.16 -13.66 -1.65
C ASN A 41 -2.78 -14.93 -0.87
N ARG A 42 -1.61 -15.52 -1.14
CA ARG A 42 -1.10 -16.67 -0.37
C ARG A 42 -0.44 -16.26 0.94
N LYS A 43 0.37 -15.19 0.90
CA LYS A 43 1.15 -14.77 2.08
C LYS A 43 0.28 -14.19 3.19
N TYR A 44 -0.79 -13.48 2.82
CA TYR A 44 -1.69 -12.77 3.73
C TYR A 44 -3.10 -13.37 3.75
N GLU A 45 -3.21 -14.68 3.54
CA GLU A 45 -4.51 -15.37 3.44
C GLU A 45 -5.40 -15.13 4.66
N GLU A 46 -4.81 -15.06 5.87
CA GLU A 46 -5.53 -14.83 7.12
C GLU A 46 -6.06 -13.38 7.26
N ASP A 47 -5.44 -12.42 6.60
CA ASP A 47 -5.85 -11.01 6.61
C ASP A 47 -6.84 -10.67 5.49
N ILE A 48 -6.89 -11.49 4.44
CA ILE A 48 -7.65 -11.22 3.22
C ILE A 48 -9.05 -11.80 3.33
N VAL A 49 -10.05 -10.94 3.23
CA VAL A 49 -11.48 -11.29 3.14
C VAL A 49 -11.85 -11.70 1.73
N SER A 50 -11.39 -10.91 0.76
CA SER A 50 -11.63 -11.12 -0.66
C SER A 50 -10.34 -10.91 -1.43
N LYS A 51 -9.94 -11.94 -2.20
CA LYS A 51 -8.63 -12.00 -2.85
C LYS A 51 -8.38 -10.80 -3.77
N PHE A 52 -7.15 -10.30 -3.74
CA PHE A 52 -6.70 -9.30 -4.69
C PHE A 52 -6.77 -9.83 -6.10
N LEU A 53 -7.32 -9.03 -6.99
CA LEU A 53 -7.40 -9.32 -8.41
C LEU A 53 -7.23 -8.05 -9.25
N ILE A 54 -6.77 -8.22 -10.47
CA ILE A 54 -6.73 -7.15 -11.47
C ILE A 54 -8.13 -7.03 -12.08
N THR A 55 -8.72 -5.85 -12.01
CA THR A 55 -10.09 -5.58 -12.51
C THR A 55 -10.08 -5.19 -13.99
N ILE A 56 -9.88 -3.92 -14.29
CA ILE A 56 -9.90 -3.41 -15.67
C ILE A 56 -8.52 -2.82 -15.99
N GLY A 57 -7.81 -3.50 -16.85
CA GLY A 57 -6.59 -2.98 -17.47
C GLY A 57 -5.40 -2.91 -16.54
N ASP A 58 -5.35 -1.98 -15.64
CA ASP A 58 -4.22 -1.61 -14.79
C ASP A 58 -4.62 -1.31 -13.34
N GLU A 59 -5.90 -1.48 -13.03
CA GLU A 59 -6.44 -1.35 -11.68
C GLU A 59 -6.54 -2.74 -11.03
N PHE A 60 -6.25 -2.81 -9.75
CA PHE A 60 -6.44 -3.98 -8.92
C PHE A 60 -7.11 -3.60 -7.60
N GLN A 61 -7.81 -4.55 -7.01
CA GLN A 61 -8.48 -4.34 -5.73
C GLN A 61 -8.47 -5.59 -4.86
N GLY A 62 -8.58 -5.39 -3.55
CA GLY A 62 -8.68 -6.44 -2.55
C GLY A 62 -9.43 -5.93 -1.32
N LEU A 63 -9.89 -6.87 -0.47
CA LEU A 63 -10.59 -6.57 0.77
C LEU A 63 -9.93 -7.31 1.93
N LEU A 64 -9.74 -6.60 3.04
CA LEU A 64 -9.03 -7.07 4.21
C LEU A 64 -9.92 -6.98 5.46
N TYR A 65 -9.66 -7.83 6.46
CA TYR A 65 -10.33 -7.79 7.77
C TYR A 65 -9.95 -6.57 8.64
N GLY A 66 -9.12 -5.68 8.18
CA GLY A 66 -8.69 -4.48 8.91
C GLY A 66 -7.45 -3.86 8.32
N GLY A 67 -6.90 -2.87 9.03
CA GLY A 67 -5.81 -2.03 8.53
C GLY A 67 -4.40 -2.54 8.77
N LYS A 68 -4.20 -3.53 9.65
CA LYS A 68 -2.92 -3.90 10.24
C LYS A 68 -1.78 -4.16 9.24
N ASN A 69 -2.05 -4.93 8.18
CA ASN A 69 -1.03 -5.35 7.22
C ASN A 69 -1.06 -4.59 5.88
N ILE A 70 -1.93 -3.57 5.75
CA ILE A 70 -2.08 -2.79 4.50
C ILE A 70 -0.75 -2.19 4.04
N LEU A 71 -0.03 -1.50 4.93
CA LEU A 71 1.22 -0.83 4.56
C LEU A 71 2.31 -1.81 4.19
N SER A 72 2.37 -2.98 4.83
CA SER A 72 3.29 -4.06 4.44
C SER A 72 2.99 -4.57 3.04
N MET A 73 1.72 -4.84 2.73
CA MET A 73 1.28 -5.28 1.40
C MET A 73 1.58 -4.22 0.33
N ILE A 74 1.26 -2.94 0.60
CA ILE A 74 1.55 -1.82 -0.31
C ILE A 74 3.05 -1.72 -0.59
N ASN A 75 3.90 -1.81 0.44
CA ASN A 75 5.34 -1.79 0.27
C ASN A 75 5.84 -2.97 -0.58
N GLU A 76 5.35 -4.18 -0.34
CA GLU A 76 5.70 -5.34 -1.18
C GLU A 76 5.31 -5.12 -2.65
N ILE A 77 4.11 -4.59 -2.90
CA ILE A 77 3.68 -4.26 -4.27
C ILE A 77 4.62 -3.21 -4.89
N LYS A 78 4.96 -2.15 -4.16
CA LYS A 78 5.86 -1.09 -4.63
C LYS A 78 7.25 -1.63 -4.99
N ILE A 79 7.84 -2.43 -4.09
CA ILE A 79 9.15 -3.05 -4.28
C ILE A 79 9.15 -3.93 -5.53
N GLU A 80 8.19 -4.82 -5.62
CA GLU A 80 8.09 -5.80 -6.71
C GLU A 80 7.74 -5.17 -8.05
N MET A 81 7.02 -4.06 -8.06
CA MET A 81 6.61 -3.41 -9.30
C MET A 81 7.60 -2.34 -9.77
N TYR A 82 8.60 -1.95 -8.95
CA TYR A 82 9.57 -0.94 -9.35
C TYR A 82 10.27 -1.29 -10.68
N PRO A 83 10.47 -0.35 -11.62
CA PRO A 83 10.26 1.11 -11.51
C PRO A 83 8.85 1.58 -11.92
N VAL A 84 7.88 0.68 -12.08
CA VAL A 84 6.49 1.04 -12.36
C VAL A 84 5.90 1.76 -11.15
N ARG A 85 5.34 2.94 -11.37
CA ARG A 85 4.73 3.74 -10.30
C ARG A 85 3.26 3.41 -10.17
N LEU A 86 2.81 3.31 -8.92
CA LEU A 86 1.42 2.98 -8.57
C LEU A 86 0.81 4.09 -7.71
N ARG A 87 -0.52 4.10 -7.63
CA ARG A 87 -1.30 4.80 -6.62
C ARG A 87 -2.09 3.78 -5.83
N PHE A 88 -2.32 4.09 -4.55
CA PHE A 88 -3.11 3.25 -3.66
C PHE A 88 -4.16 4.09 -2.95
N GLY A 89 -5.41 3.70 -3.07
CA GLY A 89 -6.52 4.23 -2.30
C GLY A 89 -6.94 3.18 -1.27
N VAL A 90 -6.98 3.56 -0.02
CA VAL A 90 -7.46 2.74 1.09
C VAL A 90 -8.75 3.34 1.62
N GLY A 91 -9.80 2.53 1.72
CA GLY A 91 -11.06 2.95 2.31
C GLY A 91 -11.48 1.99 3.42
N ILE A 92 -11.66 2.50 4.65
CA ILE A 92 -12.13 1.70 5.77
C ILE A 92 -13.62 1.96 5.98
N GLY A 93 -14.40 0.88 6.10
CA GLY A 93 -15.84 0.96 6.30
C GLY A 93 -16.56 -0.36 6.08
N PRO A 94 -17.88 -0.39 6.28
CA PRO A 94 -18.68 -1.58 6.06
C PRO A 94 -18.78 -1.93 4.57
N ILE A 95 -19.06 -3.21 4.30
CA ILE A 95 -19.45 -3.73 3.01
C ILE A 95 -20.93 -4.10 3.12
N THR A 96 -21.72 -3.68 2.15
CA THR A 96 -23.20 -3.77 2.19
C THR A 96 -23.77 -4.86 1.30
N THR A 97 -22.93 -5.49 0.50
CA THR A 97 -23.30 -6.61 -0.38
C THR A 97 -22.64 -7.91 0.07
N ASP A 98 -23.06 -9.02 -0.51
CA ASP A 98 -22.42 -10.31 -0.27
C ASP A 98 -20.93 -10.26 -0.69
N ILE A 99 -20.07 -10.74 0.21
CA ILE A 99 -18.63 -10.78 0.00
C ILE A 99 -18.26 -12.11 -0.64
N GLN A 100 -17.66 -12.05 -1.82
CA GLN A 100 -17.06 -13.20 -2.48
C GLN A 100 -15.59 -13.32 -2.07
N THR A 101 -15.23 -14.40 -1.38
CA THR A 101 -13.88 -14.60 -0.86
C THR A 101 -12.84 -14.82 -1.97
N GLU A 102 -13.23 -15.51 -3.04
CA GLU A 102 -12.32 -15.86 -4.15
C GLU A 102 -11.95 -14.68 -5.05
N MET A 103 -12.77 -13.62 -5.07
CA MET A 103 -12.48 -12.45 -5.89
C MET A 103 -13.12 -11.18 -5.31
N ALA A 104 -12.36 -10.11 -5.25
CA ALA A 104 -12.84 -8.81 -4.83
C ALA A 104 -13.67 -8.11 -5.95
N LEU A 105 -14.63 -8.85 -6.53
CA LEU A 105 -15.51 -8.34 -7.59
C LEU A 105 -16.97 -8.44 -7.14
N GLY A 106 -17.74 -7.38 -7.38
CA GLY A 106 -19.16 -7.33 -7.03
C GLY A 106 -19.46 -7.01 -5.58
N ALA A 107 -18.47 -7.02 -4.69
CA ALA A 107 -18.61 -6.46 -3.35
C ALA A 107 -18.69 -4.94 -3.44
N ASP A 108 -19.66 -4.33 -2.74
CA ASP A 108 -19.93 -2.91 -2.77
C ASP A 108 -20.25 -2.39 -1.36
N GLY A 109 -19.95 -1.10 -1.13
CA GLY A 109 -20.22 -0.46 0.14
C GLY A 109 -19.27 0.71 0.45
N PRO A 110 -19.48 1.39 1.59
CA PRO A 110 -18.70 2.55 2.01
C PRO A 110 -17.17 2.35 1.96
N GLY A 111 -16.66 1.16 2.31
CA GLY A 111 -15.24 0.84 2.20
C GLY A 111 -14.71 1.04 0.78
N TYR A 112 -15.36 0.48 -0.22
CA TYR A 112 -14.96 0.63 -1.62
C TYR A 112 -15.18 2.04 -2.16
N TYR A 113 -16.26 2.72 -1.78
CA TYR A 113 -16.50 4.12 -2.20
C TYR A 113 -15.38 5.02 -1.70
N ARG A 114 -14.97 4.87 -0.45
CA ARG A 114 -13.86 5.60 0.18
C ARG A 114 -12.52 5.29 -0.50
N ALA A 115 -12.24 4.03 -0.83
CA ALA A 115 -11.03 3.66 -1.56
C ALA A 115 -10.98 4.30 -2.97
N ARG A 116 -12.10 4.34 -3.69
CA ARG A 116 -12.21 5.03 -4.99
C ARG A 116 -12.02 6.53 -4.86
N GLU A 117 -12.66 7.16 -3.86
CA GLU A 117 -12.48 8.58 -3.56
C GLU A 117 -11.00 8.89 -3.28
N ALA A 118 -10.31 8.04 -2.51
CA ALA A 118 -8.89 8.19 -2.23
C ALA A 118 -8.03 8.18 -3.51
N ILE A 119 -8.31 7.28 -4.45
CA ILE A 119 -7.64 7.25 -5.77
C ILE A 119 -7.91 8.54 -6.56
N GLU A 120 -9.16 9.04 -6.59
CA GLU A 120 -9.48 10.28 -7.31
C GLU A 120 -8.80 11.49 -6.67
N VAL A 121 -8.70 11.56 -5.34
CA VAL A 121 -7.94 12.61 -4.64
C VAL A 121 -6.48 12.61 -5.09
N LEU A 122 -5.82 11.45 -5.20
CA LEU A 122 -4.45 11.35 -5.69
C LEU A 122 -4.32 11.83 -7.15
N LYS A 123 -5.22 11.39 -8.04
CA LYS A 123 -5.25 11.80 -9.45
C LYS A 123 -5.45 13.32 -9.60
N GLU A 124 -6.34 13.91 -8.81
CA GLU A 124 -6.57 15.36 -8.84
C GLU A 124 -5.37 16.16 -8.34
N ARG A 125 -4.71 15.70 -7.28
CA ARG A 125 -3.50 16.35 -6.74
C ARG A 125 -2.37 16.34 -7.77
N GLU A 126 -2.17 15.24 -8.48
CA GLU A 126 -1.19 15.14 -9.55
C GLU A 126 -1.46 16.13 -10.70
N LYS A 127 -2.73 16.31 -11.10
CA LYS A 127 -3.11 17.27 -12.14
C LYS A 127 -2.85 18.72 -11.74
N LYS A 128 -3.00 19.04 -10.45
CA LYS A 128 -2.89 20.44 -9.97
C LYS A 128 -1.45 20.92 -9.75
N ASN A 129 -0.45 20.05 -9.85
CA ASN A 129 0.99 20.37 -9.73
C ASN A 129 1.38 21.22 -8.49
N ARG A 130 0.59 21.21 -7.41
CA ARG A 130 0.74 22.13 -6.27
C ARG A 130 1.23 21.49 -4.98
N SER A 131 1.35 20.18 -4.92
CA SER A 131 1.85 19.46 -3.74
C SER A 131 2.71 18.29 -4.16
N VAL A 132 3.58 17.83 -3.27
CA VAL A 132 4.31 16.58 -3.46
C VAL A 132 3.26 15.48 -3.70
N PRO A 133 3.29 14.82 -4.86
CA PRO A 133 2.31 13.76 -5.13
C PRO A 133 2.56 12.63 -4.14
N ALA A 134 1.56 12.31 -3.33
CA ALA A 134 1.58 11.05 -2.58
C ALA A 134 1.26 9.88 -3.51
N ASP A 135 1.62 8.68 -3.11
CA ASP A 135 1.22 7.45 -3.80
C ASP A 135 0.18 6.65 -3.04
N LEU A 136 -0.14 7.08 -1.82
CA LEU A 136 -1.13 6.47 -0.93
C LEU A 136 -2.06 7.54 -0.36
N CYS A 137 -3.35 7.25 -0.34
CA CYS A 137 -4.38 8.06 0.33
C CYS A 137 -5.34 7.14 1.09
N LEU A 138 -5.68 7.54 2.30
CA LEU A 138 -6.66 6.89 3.17
C LEU A 138 -7.94 7.72 3.22
N LYS A 139 -9.09 7.05 3.19
CA LYS A 139 -10.40 7.62 3.49
C LYS A 139 -11.11 6.74 4.52
N ILE A 140 -11.60 7.37 5.57
CA ILE A 140 -12.34 6.72 6.65
C ILE A 140 -13.62 7.48 6.96
N ASP A 141 -14.33 7.10 8.00
CA ASP A 141 -15.53 7.80 8.42
C ASP A 141 -15.22 9.20 8.97
N GLU A 142 -16.21 10.10 8.89
CA GLU A 142 -16.06 11.47 9.40
C GLU A 142 -15.79 11.52 10.91
N THR A 143 -16.23 10.52 11.66
CA THR A 143 -15.97 10.40 13.10
C THR A 143 -14.48 10.30 13.43
N ASP A 144 -13.69 9.71 12.54
CA ASP A 144 -12.23 9.54 12.66
C ASP A 144 -11.42 10.50 11.78
N ARG A 145 -12.03 11.57 11.29
CA ARG A 145 -11.39 12.54 10.38
C ARG A 145 -10.02 13.03 10.84
N GLY A 146 -9.81 13.15 12.16
CA GLY A 146 -8.50 13.54 12.72
C GLY A 146 -7.42 12.51 12.38
N LYS A 147 -7.70 11.21 12.51
CA LYS A 147 -6.79 10.13 12.13
C LYS A 147 -6.55 10.13 10.62
N GLU A 148 -7.60 10.32 9.81
CA GLU A 148 -7.46 10.41 8.34
C GLU A 148 -6.46 11.49 7.94
N VAL A 149 -6.63 12.71 8.47
CA VAL A 149 -5.76 13.86 8.15
C VAL A 149 -4.31 13.58 8.57
N LEU A 150 -4.11 13.07 9.79
CA LEU A 150 -2.77 12.79 10.30
C LEU A 150 -2.07 11.68 9.50
N LEU A 151 -2.75 10.57 9.23
CA LEU A 151 -2.17 9.46 8.46
C LEU A 151 -1.85 9.89 7.02
N ASN A 152 -2.74 10.62 6.35
CA ASN A 152 -2.46 11.13 5.02
C ASN A 152 -1.26 12.08 5.00
N THR A 153 -1.11 12.94 6.03
CA THR A 153 0.07 13.80 6.18
C THR A 153 1.35 12.96 6.35
N VAL A 154 1.29 11.90 7.16
CA VAL A 154 2.43 10.97 7.31
C VAL A 154 2.78 10.31 5.98
N PHE A 155 1.79 9.84 5.21
CA PHE A 155 2.02 9.22 3.90
C PHE A 155 2.64 10.20 2.89
N GLU A 156 2.20 11.46 2.88
CA GLU A 156 2.79 12.51 2.05
C GLU A 156 4.26 12.75 2.43
N LEU A 157 4.59 12.84 3.72
CA LEU A 157 5.96 13.00 4.21
C LEU A 157 6.83 11.77 3.91
N MET A 158 6.29 10.56 4.09
CA MET A 158 6.98 9.32 3.72
C MET A 158 7.29 9.28 2.22
N TYR A 159 6.33 9.64 1.38
CA TYR A 159 6.55 9.73 -0.06
C TYR A 159 7.61 10.77 -0.44
N ALA A 160 7.62 11.92 0.23
CA ALA A 160 8.65 12.95 0.03
C ALA A 160 10.05 12.43 0.38
N VAL A 161 10.20 11.69 1.48
CA VAL A 161 11.46 11.03 1.85
C VAL A 161 11.86 9.99 0.81
N GLU A 162 10.94 9.09 0.46
CA GLU A 162 11.19 7.99 -0.48
C GLU A 162 11.56 8.50 -1.90
N SER A 163 10.91 9.57 -2.36
CA SER A 163 11.18 10.16 -3.68
C SER A 163 12.57 10.78 -3.78
N GLY A 164 13.17 11.15 -2.66
CA GLY A 164 14.55 11.63 -2.58
C GLY A 164 15.63 10.54 -2.63
N TRP A 165 15.25 9.25 -2.51
CA TRP A 165 16.24 8.17 -2.52
C TRP A 165 16.87 7.98 -3.90
N THR A 166 18.18 7.87 -3.91
CA THR A 166 18.91 7.35 -5.08
C THR A 166 18.54 5.88 -5.32
N ALA A 167 18.77 5.37 -6.52
CA ALA A 167 18.50 3.97 -6.84
C ALA A 167 19.20 3.00 -5.85
N ARG A 168 20.43 3.32 -5.44
CA ARG A 168 21.18 2.49 -4.49
C ARG A 168 20.64 2.58 -3.06
N GLN A 169 20.26 3.77 -2.62
CA GLN A 169 19.60 3.92 -1.31
C GLN A 169 18.29 3.15 -1.27
N ARG A 170 17.48 3.27 -2.32
CA ARG A 170 16.20 2.56 -2.46
C ARG A 170 16.39 1.05 -2.36
N GLU A 171 17.31 0.48 -3.09
CA GLU A 171 17.63 -0.95 -3.05
C GLU A 171 17.99 -1.41 -1.63
N ILE A 172 18.88 -0.68 -0.94
CA ILE A 172 19.33 -1.01 0.41
C ILE A 172 18.20 -0.85 1.43
N ILE A 173 17.43 0.25 1.36
CA ILE A 173 16.34 0.55 2.29
C ILE A 173 15.22 -0.48 2.12
N TRP A 174 14.87 -0.81 0.90
CA TRP A 174 13.84 -1.80 0.63
C TRP A 174 14.24 -3.21 1.04
N ASP A 175 15.51 -3.60 0.89
CA ASP A 175 16.02 -4.85 1.44
C ASP A 175 15.87 -4.88 2.97
N MET A 176 16.25 -3.81 3.67
CA MET A 176 16.06 -3.68 5.10
C MET A 176 14.60 -3.77 5.52
N LEU A 177 13.68 -3.09 4.81
CA LEU A 177 12.25 -3.13 5.10
C LEU A 177 11.63 -4.50 4.82
N ALA A 178 12.08 -5.18 3.77
CA ALA A 178 11.55 -6.48 3.36
C ALA A 178 11.93 -7.61 4.33
N TYR A 179 13.15 -7.58 4.86
CA TYR A 179 13.67 -8.65 5.72
C TYR A 179 13.61 -8.32 7.22
N GLY A 180 13.61 -7.04 7.59
CA GLY A 180 13.52 -6.60 9.00
C GLY A 180 14.66 -7.11 9.88
N ASP A 181 15.83 -7.37 9.29
CA ASP A 181 16.97 -7.99 9.97
C ASP A 181 18.14 -6.99 10.16
N VAL A 182 19.36 -7.50 10.41
CA VAL A 182 20.52 -6.65 10.68
C VAL A 182 21.22 -6.22 9.40
N GLN A 183 21.84 -5.02 9.43
CA GLN A 183 22.61 -4.44 8.32
C GLN A 183 23.66 -5.38 7.70
N GLN A 184 24.24 -6.27 8.52
CA GLN A 184 25.20 -7.26 8.08
C GLN A 184 24.61 -8.20 7.03
N ASN A 185 23.38 -8.66 7.23
CA ASN A 185 22.68 -9.56 6.32
C ASN A 185 22.34 -8.85 5.01
N THR A 186 21.88 -7.60 5.06
CA THR A 186 21.70 -6.75 3.88
C THR A 186 23.02 -6.58 3.11
N ALA A 187 24.13 -6.34 3.81
CA ALA A 187 25.44 -6.24 3.19
C ALA A 187 25.82 -7.51 2.42
N VAL A 188 25.54 -8.69 3.00
CA VAL A 188 25.78 -9.99 2.35
C VAL A 188 24.86 -10.17 1.13
N ARG A 189 23.54 -9.97 1.28
CA ARG A 189 22.56 -10.15 0.17
C ARG A 189 22.88 -9.25 -1.01
N LEU A 190 23.26 -8.00 -0.75
CA LEU A 190 23.55 -7.02 -1.79
C LEU A 190 25.03 -7.00 -2.24
N SER A 191 25.87 -7.89 -1.70
CA SER A 191 27.32 -7.99 -1.99
C SER A 191 28.05 -6.64 -1.83
N ILE A 192 27.82 -5.94 -0.70
CA ILE A 192 28.42 -4.67 -0.33
C ILE A 192 28.98 -4.69 1.09
N SER A 193 29.71 -3.65 1.49
CA SER A 193 30.20 -3.53 2.86
C SER A 193 29.12 -3.00 3.79
N GLN A 194 29.12 -3.48 5.05
CA GLN A 194 28.22 -2.99 6.10
C GLN A 194 28.30 -1.45 6.30
N PRO A 195 29.49 -0.80 6.28
CA PRO A 195 29.54 0.67 6.30
C PRO A 195 28.82 1.35 5.13
N THR A 196 28.77 0.71 3.96
CA THR A 196 27.98 1.22 2.81
C THR A 196 26.49 1.17 3.11
N VAL A 197 26.02 0.08 3.71
CA VAL A 197 24.62 -0.04 4.18
C VAL A 197 24.30 1.06 5.16
N GLN A 198 25.13 1.20 6.23
CA GLN A 198 24.94 2.23 7.26
C GLN A 198 24.84 3.65 6.68
N LYS A 199 25.74 4.02 5.76
CA LYS A 199 25.72 5.33 5.12
C LYS A 199 24.46 5.54 4.29
N ALA A 200 24.02 4.54 3.55
CA ALA A 200 22.82 4.63 2.74
C ALA A 200 21.56 4.79 3.59
N LEU A 201 21.44 4.03 4.68
CA LEU A 201 20.34 4.12 5.62
C LEU A 201 20.28 5.49 6.30
N ALA A 202 21.41 6.01 6.75
CA ALA A 202 21.50 7.33 7.38
C ALA A 202 21.11 8.44 6.40
N ALA A 203 21.69 8.44 5.20
CA ALA A 203 21.43 9.45 4.18
C ALA A 203 20.01 9.36 3.59
N GLY A 204 19.39 8.18 3.61
CA GLY A 204 18.01 7.95 3.16
C GLY A 204 16.95 8.14 4.25
N ASN A 205 17.31 8.57 5.45
CA ASN A 205 16.41 8.72 6.60
C ASN A 205 15.62 7.44 6.93
N TYR A 206 16.26 6.27 6.75
CA TYR A 206 15.63 4.96 6.92
C TYR A 206 14.91 4.81 8.27
N TYR A 207 15.57 5.12 9.37
CA TYR A 207 15.01 4.92 10.73
C TYR A 207 13.77 5.79 10.98
N THR A 208 13.77 7.02 10.46
CA THR A 208 12.59 7.90 10.53
C THR A 208 11.45 7.34 9.69
N TYR A 209 11.75 6.88 8.48
CA TYR A 209 10.78 6.27 7.57
C TYR A 209 10.19 4.97 8.15
N GLU A 210 11.04 4.08 8.64
CA GLU A 210 10.64 2.81 9.27
C GLU A 210 9.75 3.05 10.48
N ASN A 211 10.11 4.01 11.35
CA ASN A 211 9.31 4.37 12.53
C ASN A 211 7.94 4.94 12.12
N ALA A 212 7.91 5.84 11.14
CA ALA A 212 6.65 6.37 10.60
C ALA A 212 5.76 5.26 10.01
N LEU A 213 6.36 4.32 9.27
CA LEU A 213 5.67 3.16 8.70
C LEU A 213 5.05 2.27 9.79
N LYS A 214 5.81 1.95 10.84
CA LYS A 214 5.35 1.13 11.98
C LYS A 214 4.19 1.80 12.71
N ASN A 215 4.37 3.08 13.10
CA ASN A 215 3.35 3.81 13.82
C ASN A 215 2.06 3.99 13.00
N ALA A 216 2.19 4.28 11.71
CA ALA A 216 1.03 4.38 10.82
C ALA A 216 0.31 3.03 10.65
N ALA A 217 1.04 1.91 10.56
CA ALA A 217 0.46 0.57 10.48
C ALA A 217 -0.28 0.21 11.77
N GLU A 218 0.26 0.57 12.93
CA GLU A 218 -0.37 0.36 14.24
C GLU A 218 -1.70 1.12 14.32
N ILE A 219 -1.70 2.42 14.01
CA ILE A 219 -2.92 3.25 14.01
C ILE A 219 -3.94 2.72 13.00
N LEU A 220 -3.51 2.30 11.80
CA LEU A 220 -4.42 1.69 10.81
C LEU A 220 -5.07 0.41 11.34
N GLY A 221 -4.31 -0.40 12.10
CA GLY A 221 -4.82 -1.62 12.73
C GLY A 221 -5.87 -1.37 13.83
N GLU A 222 -5.86 -0.18 14.44
CA GLU A 222 -6.79 0.22 15.49
C GLU A 222 -8.07 0.87 14.96
N ILE A 223 -8.14 1.23 13.68
CA ILE A 223 -9.33 1.84 13.10
C ILE A 223 -10.42 0.78 12.99
N GLN A 224 -11.47 0.94 13.77
CA GLN A 224 -12.66 0.10 13.74
C GLN A 224 -13.87 0.98 13.38
N TYR A 225 -14.85 0.38 12.73
CA TYR A 225 -16.15 1.01 12.46
C TYR A 225 -17.11 0.57 13.55
N ASP A 226 -17.65 1.52 14.31
CA ASP A 226 -18.67 1.27 15.34
C ASP A 226 -20.09 1.16 14.74
#